data_b6b99069796889cd5db03db134fb7bad
#
_entry.id   b6b99069796889cd5db03db134fb7bad
#
_cell.length_a   1.000
_cell.length_b   1.000
_cell.length_c   1.000
_cell.angle_alpha   90.00
_cell.angle_beta   90.00
_cell.angle_gamma   90.00
#
_symmetry.space_group_name_H-M   'P 1'
#
loop_
_entity.id
_entity.type
_entity.pdbx_description
1 polymer ?
#
loop_
_entity_poly.entity_id
_entity_poly.type
_entity_poly.pdbx_seq_one_letter_code
_entity_poly.pdbx_strand_id
1 'polypeptide(L)'
;LIEKIIGSGKKPIPMGEEAIVIERFINNKVFINNKVLEKKSLNLGEAKSFRDELVSIYKNIGLIDEKSNFVFTDKSLNNFFYLGLIKEIFPGAKVINCKRKAIPSIISILQNNLTELAWAHNLENIFKYFENYFQIISKYKKKYPNFIYDLDFENFTNDPEIESKKLLKYCNLPWDKKCLEFYKRKDIVSKTTSRQQIRKAIYKHTADKYLPYKNFLDKYGNKYSWFS
;
A
#
# COMPACT_ATOMS: atom_id res chain seq x y z
N LEU A 1 9.42 2.91 -0.58
CA LEU A 1 9.93 3.49 -1.82
C LEU A 1 8.86 4.32 -2.52
N ILE A 2 7.80 3.71 -3.05
CA ILE A 2 6.80 4.36 -3.92
C ILE A 2 6.17 5.59 -3.27
N GLU A 3 5.77 5.49 -2.01
CA GLU A 3 5.24 6.63 -1.25
C GLU A 3 6.25 7.80 -1.18
N LYS A 4 7.54 7.50 -1.00
CA LYS A 4 8.59 8.54 -0.94
C LYS A 4 8.74 9.26 -2.29
N ILE A 5 8.59 8.55 -3.39
CA ILE A 5 8.59 9.11 -4.74
C ILE A 5 7.39 10.03 -4.94
N ILE A 6 6.19 9.58 -4.59
CA ILE A 6 4.97 10.37 -4.69
C ILE A 6 5.07 11.63 -3.83
N GLY A 7 5.57 11.49 -2.60
CA GLY A 7 5.72 12.60 -1.65
C GLY A 7 6.88 13.56 -1.94
N SER A 8 7.75 13.27 -2.92
CA SER A 8 8.98 14.06 -3.16
C SER A 8 8.97 14.82 -4.48
N GLY A 9 7.85 14.93 -5.18
CA GLY A 9 7.73 15.68 -6.42
C GLY A 9 7.76 17.21 -6.23
N LYS A 10 7.43 17.94 -7.29
CA LYS A 10 7.40 19.41 -7.31
C LYS A 10 6.51 20.02 -6.24
N LYS A 11 5.40 19.34 -5.92
CA LYS A 11 4.53 19.66 -4.77
C LYS A 11 4.64 18.48 -3.80
N PRO A 12 5.46 18.59 -2.76
CA PRO A 12 5.52 17.56 -1.73
C PRO A 12 4.13 17.36 -1.12
N ILE A 13 3.72 16.11 -0.99
CA ILE A 13 2.47 15.76 -0.31
C ILE A 13 2.78 15.03 0.99
N PRO A 14 1.94 15.21 2.02
CA PRO A 14 2.09 14.50 3.28
C PRO A 14 2.07 12.98 3.08
N MET A 15 2.95 12.30 3.80
CA MET A 15 3.11 10.85 3.73
C MET A 15 2.64 10.23 5.03
N GLY A 16 1.56 9.46 4.96
CA GLY A 16 0.98 8.81 6.13
C GLY A 16 1.71 7.56 6.57
N GLU A 17 2.58 7.00 5.71
CA GLU A 17 3.25 5.74 5.98
C GLU A 17 2.25 4.66 6.47
N GLU A 18 2.55 3.99 7.57
CA GLU A 18 1.71 2.98 8.19
C GLU A 18 0.88 3.61 9.33
N ALA A 19 0.01 4.57 8.97
CA ALA A 19 -0.84 5.28 9.94
C ALA A 19 -1.93 4.39 10.55
N ILE A 20 -2.31 3.31 9.86
CA ILE A 20 -3.32 2.31 10.28
C ILE A 20 -4.68 2.96 10.63
N VAL A 21 -4.97 4.12 10.02
CA VAL A 21 -6.17 4.92 10.39
C VAL A 21 -7.45 4.21 9.99
N ILE A 22 -7.53 3.71 8.75
CA ILE A 22 -8.74 3.05 8.23
C ILE A 22 -9.05 1.78 9.03
N GLU A 23 -8.06 0.96 9.27
CA GLU A 23 -8.23 -0.28 10.03
C GLU A 23 -8.71 0.00 11.47
N ARG A 24 -8.07 0.94 12.17
CA ARG A 24 -8.48 1.33 13.52
C ARG A 24 -9.88 1.92 13.56
N PHE A 25 -10.22 2.77 12.60
CA PHE A 25 -11.54 3.35 12.47
C PHE A 25 -12.61 2.26 12.32
N ILE A 26 -12.39 1.31 11.43
CA ILE A 26 -13.33 0.22 11.19
C ILE A 26 -13.46 -0.67 12.42
N ASN A 27 -12.35 -1.07 13.03
CA ASN A 27 -12.36 -1.89 14.23
C ASN A 27 -13.15 -1.21 15.36
N ASN A 28 -12.96 0.09 15.57
CA ASN A 28 -13.73 0.83 16.57
C ASN A 28 -15.23 0.85 16.24
N LYS A 29 -15.62 1.00 14.96
CA LYS A 29 -17.04 0.97 14.55
C LYS A 29 -17.66 -0.41 14.70
N VAL A 30 -16.91 -1.46 14.45
CA VAL A 30 -17.37 -2.86 14.63
C VAL A 30 -17.58 -3.17 16.10
N PHE A 31 -16.68 -2.74 17.00
CA PHE A 31 -16.85 -2.94 18.44
C PHE A 31 -18.04 -2.16 19.02
N ILE A 32 -18.38 -1.01 18.46
CA ILE A 32 -19.49 -0.16 18.92
C ILE A 32 -20.82 -0.58 18.30
N ASN A 33 -20.81 -1.03 17.04
CA ASN A 33 -22.01 -1.41 16.29
C ASN A 33 -21.71 -2.58 15.35
N ASN A 34 -22.03 -3.80 15.73
CA ASN A 34 -21.85 -5.03 14.92
C ASN A 34 -22.44 -4.98 13.49
N LYS A 35 -23.13 -3.88 13.12
CA LYS A 35 -23.86 -3.75 11.84
C LYS A 35 -23.05 -3.22 10.66
N VAL A 36 -21.85 -2.65 10.87
CA VAL A 36 -21.13 -1.96 9.78
C VAL A 36 -20.58 -2.93 8.74
N LEU A 37 -20.11 -4.12 9.16
CA LEU A 37 -19.56 -5.12 8.24
C LEU A 37 -20.64 -5.99 7.56
N GLU A 38 -21.87 -6.01 8.10
CA GLU A 38 -22.98 -6.77 7.51
C GLU A 38 -23.61 -6.05 6.30
N LYS A 39 -23.37 -4.75 6.16
CA LYS A 39 -23.91 -3.98 5.03
C LYS A 39 -23.11 -4.22 3.75
N LYS A 40 -23.81 -4.51 2.67
CA LYS A 40 -23.20 -4.63 1.33
C LYS A 40 -22.67 -3.29 0.78
N SER A 41 -23.18 -2.15 1.27
CA SER A 41 -22.77 -0.79 0.88
C SER A 41 -23.26 0.23 1.92
N LEU A 42 -22.58 1.37 1.98
CA LEU A 42 -23.00 2.53 2.77
C LEU A 42 -24.04 3.35 1.99
N ASN A 43 -24.99 3.95 2.68
CA ASN A 43 -25.79 5.02 2.07
C ASN A 43 -24.96 6.34 2.04
N LEU A 44 -25.44 7.34 1.29
CA LEU A 44 -24.73 8.61 1.10
C LEU A 44 -24.47 9.36 2.41
N GLY A 45 -25.42 9.32 3.37
CA GLY A 45 -25.27 9.95 4.67
C GLY A 45 -24.20 9.28 5.53
N GLU A 46 -24.20 7.94 5.55
CA GLU A 46 -23.19 7.15 6.26
C GLU A 46 -21.80 7.35 5.65
N ALA A 47 -21.68 7.32 4.33
CA ALA A 47 -20.41 7.56 3.64
C ALA A 47 -19.84 8.95 3.93
N LYS A 48 -20.72 9.97 3.98
CA LYS A 48 -20.34 11.33 4.36
C LYS A 48 -19.88 11.39 5.81
N SER A 49 -20.65 10.85 6.75
CA SER A 49 -20.29 10.83 8.18
C SER A 49 -18.93 10.14 8.40
N PHE A 50 -18.69 8.99 7.78
CA PHE A 50 -17.43 8.27 7.89
C PHE A 50 -16.26 9.05 7.28
N ARG A 51 -16.50 9.73 6.16
CA ARG A 51 -15.50 10.62 5.57
C ARG A 51 -15.12 11.74 6.52
N ASP A 52 -16.09 12.41 7.10
CA ASP A 52 -15.86 13.57 7.98
C ASP A 52 -15.07 13.14 9.23
N GLU A 53 -15.42 11.97 9.82
CA GLU A 53 -14.67 11.40 10.95
C GLU A 53 -13.23 11.01 10.55
N LEU A 54 -13.04 10.31 9.42
CA LEU A 54 -11.70 9.93 8.95
C LEU A 54 -10.85 11.15 8.61
N VAL A 55 -11.42 12.17 7.95
CA VAL A 55 -10.74 13.44 7.68
C VAL A 55 -10.31 14.11 8.98
N SER A 56 -11.16 14.12 10.01
CA SER A 56 -10.79 14.63 11.34
C SER A 56 -9.61 13.86 11.94
N ILE A 57 -9.61 12.54 11.87
CA ILE A 57 -8.49 11.73 12.36
C ILE A 57 -7.20 12.06 11.58
N TYR A 58 -7.26 12.12 10.24
CA TYR A 58 -6.09 12.47 9.42
C TYR A 58 -5.58 13.89 9.68
N LYS A 59 -6.46 14.87 10.00
CA LYS A 59 -6.06 16.20 10.46
C LYS A 59 -5.36 16.14 11.82
N ASN A 60 -5.91 15.40 12.78
CA ASN A 60 -5.35 15.28 14.12
C ASN A 60 -3.95 14.66 14.15
N ILE A 61 -3.64 13.79 13.21
CA ILE A 61 -2.28 13.21 13.06
C ILE A 61 -1.38 14.02 12.12
N GLY A 62 -1.84 15.19 11.65
CA GLY A 62 -1.04 16.11 10.86
C GLY A 62 -0.84 15.74 9.40
N LEU A 63 -1.65 14.82 8.84
CA LEU A 63 -1.59 14.43 7.43
C LEU A 63 -2.41 15.33 6.51
N ILE A 64 -3.40 16.02 7.05
CA ILE A 64 -4.22 16.99 6.34
C ILE A 64 -4.10 18.31 7.09
N ASP A 65 -3.69 19.37 6.41
CA ASP A 65 -3.85 20.72 6.91
C ASP A 65 -4.94 21.46 6.10
N GLU A 66 -5.46 22.56 6.64
CA GLU A 66 -6.53 23.32 6.00
C GLU A 66 -6.08 24.06 4.73
N LYS A 67 -4.78 24.23 4.56
CA LYS A 67 -4.15 24.88 3.40
C LYS A 67 -3.77 23.90 2.30
N SER A 68 -3.69 22.61 2.60
CA SER A 68 -3.40 21.58 1.62
C SER A 68 -4.67 21.16 0.89
N ASN A 69 -4.55 20.82 -0.40
CA ASN A 69 -5.66 20.36 -1.24
C ASN A 69 -6.15 18.94 -0.88
N PHE A 70 -6.13 18.55 0.38
CA PHE A 70 -6.54 17.21 0.88
C PHE A 70 -5.88 16.04 0.14
N VAL A 71 -4.67 16.24 -0.38
CA VAL A 71 -3.91 15.17 -1.05
C VAL A 71 -2.82 14.69 -0.12
N PHE A 72 -2.87 13.44 0.26
CA PHE A 72 -1.90 12.75 1.11
C PHE A 72 -1.81 11.27 0.73
N THR A 73 -0.87 10.54 1.29
CA THR A 73 -0.77 9.09 1.12
C THR A 73 -1.11 8.38 2.43
N ASP A 74 -1.70 7.18 2.31
CA ASP A 74 -1.83 6.19 3.39
C ASP A 74 -1.34 4.84 2.84
N LYS A 75 -0.28 4.30 3.44
CA LYS A 75 0.37 3.06 3.02
C LYS A 75 0.22 1.97 4.08
N SER A 76 -0.90 1.91 4.75
CA SER A 76 -1.17 0.84 5.72
C SER A 76 -1.32 -0.50 5.01
N LEU A 77 -0.67 -1.53 5.56
CA LEU A 77 -0.56 -2.86 4.93
C LEU A 77 -1.93 -3.48 4.62
N ASN A 78 -2.87 -3.36 5.56
CA ASN A 78 -4.19 -4.00 5.48
C ASN A 78 -5.23 -3.18 4.71
N ASN A 79 -4.88 -2.03 4.13
CA ASN A 79 -5.84 -1.19 3.38
C ASN A 79 -6.53 -1.94 2.23
N PHE A 80 -5.90 -2.96 1.66
CA PHE A 80 -6.50 -3.75 0.60
C PHE A 80 -7.77 -4.52 1.03
N PHE A 81 -7.92 -4.87 2.29
CA PHE A 81 -9.15 -5.46 2.82
C PHE A 81 -10.33 -4.49 2.76
N TYR A 82 -10.07 -3.20 2.77
CA TYR A 82 -11.06 -2.12 2.89
C TYR A 82 -11.32 -1.36 1.60
N LEU A 83 -10.85 -1.86 0.43
CA LEU A 83 -10.96 -1.17 -0.86
C LEU A 83 -12.38 -0.77 -1.24
N GLY A 84 -13.38 -1.59 -0.90
CA GLY A 84 -14.79 -1.26 -1.13
C GLY A 84 -15.22 -0.03 -0.34
N LEU A 85 -14.90 -0.02 0.94
CA LEU A 85 -15.19 1.08 1.84
C LEU A 85 -14.43 2.36 1.45
N ILE A 86 -13.13 2.22 1.13
CA ILE A 86 -12.31 3.34 0.64
C ILE A 86 -12.96 3.98 -0.60
N LYS A 87 -13.45 3.16 -1.54
CA LYS A 87 -14.11 3.65 -2.75
C LYS A 87 -15.40 4.41 -2.47
N GLU A 88 -16.17 3.97 -1.48
CA GLU A 88 -17.43 4.62 -1.09
C GLU A 88 -17.19 5.91 -0.31
N ILE A 89 -16.24 5.89 0.65
CA ILE A 89 -15.93 7.05 1.50
C ILE A 89 -15.12 8.10 0.72
N PHE A 90 -14.14 7.67 -0.06
CA PHE A 90 -13.25 8.54 -0.83
C PHE A 90 -13.31 8.20 -2.33
N PRO A 91 -14.36 8.61 -3.06
CA PRO A 91 -14.54 8.25 -4.48
C PRO A 91 -13.39 8.69 -5.38
N GLY A 92 -12.68 9.78 -5.00
CA GLY A 92 -11.50 10.30 -5.68
C GLY A 92 -10.18 9.63 -5.33
N ALA A 93 -10.16 8.70 -4.35
CA ALA A 93 -8.94 8.03 -3.96
C ALA A 93 -8.32 7.24 -5.12
N LYS A 94 -6.99 7.26 -5.20
CA LYS A 94 -6.19 6.48 -6.15
C LYS A 94 -5.54 5.32 -5.40
N VAL A 95 -5.76 4.11 -5.87
CA VAL A 95 -5.18 2.90 -5.27
C VAL A 95 -4.00 2.44 -6.11
N ILE A 96 -2.83 2.36 -5.48
CA ILE A 96 -1.61 1.86 -6.09
C ILE A 96 -1.31 0.50 -5.49
N ASN A 97 -1.37 -0.51 -6.33
CA ASN A 97 -1.06 -1.88 -5.97
C ASN A 97 0.39 -2.19 -6.32
N CYS A 98 1.27 -2.16 -5.30
CA CYS A 98 2.70 -2.43 -5.48
C CYS A 98 2.94 -3.95 -5.57
N LYS A 99 3.07 -4.45 -6.78
CA LYS A 99 3.35 -5.87 -7.08
C LYS A 99 4.85 -6.13 -7.03
N ARG A 100 5.21 -7.27 -6.47
CA ARG A 100 6.58 -7.79 -6.44
C ARG A 100 6.54 -9.30 -6.58
N LYS A 101 7.60 -9.89 -7.10
CA LYS A 101 7.75 -11.36 -7.18
C LYS A 101 7.49 -12.01 -5.83
N ALA A 102 6.78 -13.15 -5.85
CA ALA A 102 6.32 -13.81 -4.63
C ALA A 102 7.48 -14.32 -3.76
N ILE A 103 8.44 -15.06 -4.35
CA ILE A 103 9.56 -15.65 -3.60
C ILE A 103 10.37 -14.58 -2.83
N PRO A 104 10.87 -13.50 -3.48
CA PRO A 104 11.54 -12.42 -2.76
C PRO A 104 10.71 -11.80 -1.64
N SER A 105 9.39 -11.68 -1.84
CA SER A 105 8.49 -11.10 -0.85
C SER A 105 8.33 -12.00 0.36
N ILE A 106 8.09 -13.29 0.17
CA ILE A 106 7.93 -14.29 1.23
C ILE A 106 9.20 -14.39 2.07
N ILE A 107 10.36 -14.51 1.41
CA ILE A 107 11.65 -14.58 2.11
C ILE A 107 11.93 -13.28 2.87
N SER A 108 11.61 -12.13 2.29
CA SER A 108 11.75 -10.85 2.98
C SER A 108 10.88 -10.76 4.24
N ILE A 109 9.65 -11.27 4.21
CA ILE A 109 8.77 -11.33 5.39
C ILE A 109 9.41 -12.16 6.49
N LEU A 110 9.87 -13.38 6.16
CA LEU A 110 10.50 -14.27 7.13
C LEU A 110 11.79 -13.69 7.74
N GLN A 111 12.61 -12.99 6.92
CA GLN A 111 13.88 -12.41 7.36
C GLN A 111 13.72 -11.16 8.24
N ASN A 112 12.63 -10.40 8.08
CA ASN A 112 12.45 -9.13 8.80
C ASN A 112 11.83 -9.27 10.19
N ASN A 113 11.46 -10.47 10.64
CA ASN A 113 10.88 -10.73 11.96
C ASN A 113 9.81 -9.67 12.35
N LEU A 114 8.73 -9.62 11.58
CA LEU A 114 7.68 -8.62 11.74
C LEU A 114 6.82 -8.92 12.97
N THR A 115 7.31 -8.57 14.16
CA THR A 115 6.74 -8.94 15.47
C THR A 115 5.27 -8.58 15.66
N GLU A 116 4.83 -7.48 15.03
CA GLU A 116 3.44 -7.00 15.11
C GLU A 116 2.46 -7.81 14.21
N LEU A 117 2.98 -8.71 13.37
CA LEU A 117 2.19 -9.44 12.38
C LEU A 117 2.24 -10.95 12.66
N ALA A 118 1.32 -11.46 13.47
CA ALA A 118 1.28 -12.88 13.85
C ALA A 118 1.31 -13.84 12.66
N TRP A 119 0.64 -13.51 11.55
CA TRP A 119 0.62 -14.34 10.34
C TRP A 119 1.99 -14.42 9.63
N ALA A 120 2.89 -13.45 9.84
CA ALA A 120 4.18 -13.36 9.18
C ALA A 120 5.22 -14.38 9.68
N HIS A 121 4.92 -15.10 10.77
CA HIS A 121 5.83 -16.07 11.40
C HIS A 121 5.56 -17.52 11.00
N ASN A 122 4.57 -17.78 10.14
CA ASN A 122 4.23 -19.12 9.67
C ASN A 122 4.01 -19.11 8.17
N LEU A 123 4.68 -20.01 7.43
CA LEU A 123 4.61 -20.05 5.98
C LEU A 123 3.20 -20.27 5.45
N GLU A 124 2.40 -21.16 6.03
CA GLU A 124 1.03 -21.37 5.57
C GLU A 124 0.18 -20.13 5.71
N ASN A 125 0.37 -19.38 6.81
CA ASN A 125 -0.35 -18.13 7.04
C ASN A 125 0.11 -17.04 6.07
N ILE A 126 1.40 -16.99 5.73
CA ILE A 126 1.93 -16.08 4.70
C ILE A 126 1.27 -16.41 3.36
N PHE A 127 1.24 -17.67 2.94
CA PHE A 127 0.60 -18.05 1.68
C PHE A 127 -0.90 -17.76 1.68
N LYS A 128 -1.62 -18.01 2.77
CA LYS A 128 -3.05 -17.65 2.91
C LYS A 128 -3.27 -16.13 2.82
N TYR A 129 -2.38 -15.34 3.42
CA TYR A 129 -2.44 -13.89 3.35
C TYR A 129 -2.28 -13.39 1.90
N PHE A 130 -1.31 -13.93 1.16
CA PHE A 130 -1.14 -13.62 -0.26
C PHE A 130 -2.34 -14.07 -1.10
N GLU A 131 -2.90 -15.25 -0.86
CA GLU A 131 -4.10 -15.72 -1.54
C GLU A 131 -5.26 -14.74 -1.36
N ASN A 132 -5.55 -14.35 -0.11
CA ASN A 132 -6.57 -13.34 0.18
C ASN A 132 -6.31 -12.02 -0.55
N TYR A 133 -5.05 -11.56 -0.51
CA TYR A 133 -4.66 -10.34 -1.21
C TYR A 133 -4.94 -10.43 -2.71
N PHE A 134 -4.50 -11.48 -3.39
CA PHE A 134 -4.71 -11.63 -4.83
C PHE A 134 -6.19 -11.75 -5.19
N GLN A 135 -6.97 -12.50 -4.42
CA GLN A 135 -8.42 -12.63 -4.63
C GLN A 135 -9.13 -11.29 -4.48
N ILE A 136 -8.81 -10.53 -3.44
CA ILE A 136 -9.44 -9.23 -3.18
C ILE A 136 -9.07 -8.23 -4.29
N ILE A 137 -7.79 -8.11 -4.64
CA ILE A 137 -7.35 -7.21 -5.71
C ILE A 137 -8.01 -7.57 -7.03
N SER A 138 -8.05 -8.87 -7.40
CA SER A 138 -8.71 -9.35 -8.62
C SER A 138 -10.20 -8.99 -8.65
N LYS A 139 -10.92 -9.21 -7.52
CA LYS A 139 -12.33 -8.87 -7.37
C LYS A 139 -12.59 -7.39 -7.60
N TYR A 140 -11.79 -6.51 -6.96
CA TYR A 140 -12.00 -5.07 -7.09
C TYR A 140 -11.59 -4.51 -8.44
N LYS A 141 -10.60 -5.10 -9.11
CA LYS A 141 -10.26 -4.75 -10.50
C LYS A 141 -11.39 -5.06 -11.47
N LYS A 142 -12.04 -6.23 -11.30
CA LYS A 142 -13.22 -6.59 -12.11
C LYS A 142 -14.39 -5.65 -11.84
N LYS A 143 -14.63 -5.32 -10.55
CA LYS A 143 -15.77 -4.49 -10.15
C LYS A 143 -15.60 -3.01 -10.52
N TYR A 144 -14.38 -2.50 -10.45
CA TYR A 144 -14.07 -1.08 -10.65
C TYR A 144 -12.86 -0.94 -11.60
N PRO A 145 -13.05 -1.01 -12.92
CA PRO A 145 -11.98 -0.77 -13.89
C PRO A 145 -11.31 0.59 -13.64
N ASN A 146 -9.98 0.64 -13.76
CA ASN A 146 -9.15 1.84 -13.54
C ASN A 146 -9.09 2.39 -12.10
N PHE A 147 -9.70 1.71 -11.11
CA PHE A 147 -9.59 2.12 -9.71
C PHE A 147 -8.24 1.75 -9.09
N ILE A 148 -7.65 0.64 -9.52
CA ILE A 148 -6.38 0.11 -9.00
C ILE A 148 -5.33 0.18 -10.10
N TYR A 149 -4.24 0.89 -9.84
CA TYR A 149 -3.05 0.93 -10.67
C TYR A 149 -2.06 -0.13 -10.20
N ASP A 150 -1.71 -1.09 -11.06
CA ASP A 150 -0.64 -2.04 -10.77
C ASP A 150 0.71 -1.39 -11.06
N LEU A 151 1.53 -1.31 -10.05
CA LEU A 151 2.92 -0.93 -10.15
C LEU A 151 3.78 -2.18 -9.93
N ASP A 152 4.46 -2.61 -10.98
CA ASP A 152 5.42 -3.70 -10.92
C ASP A 152 6.75 -3.17 -10.39
N PHE A 153 7.21 -3.72 -9.26
CA PHE A 153 8.40 -3.25 -8.57
C PHE A 153 9.68 -3.50 -9.38
N GLU A 154 9.76 -4.63 -10.04
CA GLU A 154 10.89 -5.01 -10.87
C GLU A 154 11.02 -4.08 -12.07
N ASN A 155 9.92 -3.82 -12.78
CA ASN A 155 9.89 -2.84 -13.88
C ASN A 155 10.24 -1.45 -13.37
N PHE A 156 9.68 -1.06 -12.21
CA PHE A 156 9.96 0.24 -11.61
C PHE A 156 11.44 0.43 -11.29
N THR A 157 12.12 -0.59 -10.79
CA THR A 157 13.56 -0.49 -10.47
C THR A 157 14.44 -0.57 -11.70
N ASN A 158 13.95 -1.10 -12.83
CA ASN A 158 14.65 -1.10 -14.10
C ASN A 158 14.60 0.25 -14.81
N ASP A 159 13.41 0.87 -14.87
CA ASP A 159 13.16 2.15 -15.54
C ASP A 159 12.43 3.14 -14.63
N PRO A 160 13.10 3.65 -13.57
CA PRO A 160 12.45 4.47 -12.55
C PRO A 160 11.81 5.74 -13.09
N GLU A 161 12.43 6.35 -14.12
CA GLU A 161 11.91 7.59 -14.71
C GLU A 161 10.62 7.36 -15.48
N ILE A 162 10.56 6.35 -16.33
CA ILE A 162 9.38 6.01 -17.12
C ILE A 162 8.23 5.60 -16.19
N GLU A 163 8.52 4.72 -15.25
CA GLU A 163 7.50 4.19 -14.34
C GLU A 163 7.00 5.25 -13.35
N SER A 164 7.86 6.16 -12.87
CA SER A 164 7.41 7.28 -12.03
C SER A 164 6.55 8.28 -12.79
N LYS A 165 6.82 8.54 -14.09
CA LYS A 165 5.96 9.37 -14.94
C LYS A 165 4.56 8.76 -15.07
N LYS A 166 4.47 7.45 -15.33
CA LYS A 166 3.17 6.73 -15.39
C LYS A 166 2.42 6.78 -14.06
N LEU A 167 3.13 6.52 -12.95
CA LEU A 167 2.59 6.55 -11.60
C LEU A 167 2.00 7.92 -11.25
N LEU A 168 2.79 8.99 -11.41
CA LEU A 168 2.33 10.34 -11.07
C LEU A 168 1.20 10.81 -11.98
N LYS A 169 1.21 10.44 -13.27
CA LYS A 169 0.08 10.66 -14.18
C LYS A 169 -1.21 10.00 -13.66
N TYR A 170 -1.13 8.74 -13.22
CA TYR A 170 -2.28 8.06 -12.62
C TYR A 170 -2.77 8.77 -11.35
N CYS A 171 -1.87 9.29 -10.53
CA CYS A 171 -2.19 10.06 -9.32
C CYS A 171 -2.70 11.48 -9.60
N ASN A 172 -2.76 11.94 -10.85
CA ASN A 172 -3.05 13.31 -11.25
C ASN A 172 -2.05 14.32 -10.61
N LEU A 173 -0.79 13.91 -10.47
CA LEU A 173 0.28 14.72 -9.92
C LEU A 173 1.28 15.10 -11.02
N PRO A 174 1.83 16.33 -10.98
CA PRO A 174 2.86 16.74 -11.92
C PRO A 174 4.15 15.94 -11.65
N TRP A 175 4.75 15.41 -12.71
CA TRP A 175 6.05 14.76 -12.60
C TRP A 175 7.18 15.79 -12.51
N ASP A 176 8.17 15.51 -11.67
CA ASP A 176 9.41 16.25 -11.54
C ASP A 176 10.52 15.27 -11.20
N LYS A 177 11.71 15.45 -11.79
CA LYS A 177 12.86 14.57 -11.56
C LYS A 177 13.25 14.45 -10.08
N LYS A 178 12.96 15.47 -9.27
CA LYS A 178 13.18 15.47 -7.82
C LYS A 178 12.47 14.31 -7.09
N CYS A 179 11.39 13.77 -7.67
CA CYS A 179 10.70 12.62 -7.07
C CYS A 179 11.62 11.38 -6.98
N LEU A 180 12.60 11.25 -7.89
CA LEU A 180 13.58 10.17 -7.89
C LEU A 180 14.78 10.47 -6.96
N GLU A 181 14.90 11.70 -6.47
CA GLU A 181 15.94 12.14 -5.54
C GLU A 181 15.46 12.15 -4.07
N PHE A 182 14.38 11.43 -3.77
CA PHE A 182 13.81 11.33 -2.42
C PHE A 182 14.83 11.00 -1.33
N TYR A 183 15.88 10.24 -1.66
CA TYR A 183 16.95 9.83 -0.75
C TYR A 183 17.84 11.00 -0.28
N LYS A 184 17.81 12.12 -1.00
CA LYS A 184 18.53 13.37 -0.63
C LYS A 184 17.76 14.19 0.42
N ARG A 185 16.47 13.92 0.60
CA ARG A 185 15.62 14.66 1.54
C ARG A 185 15.91 14.25 2.98
N LYS A 186 16.29 15.22 3.81
CA LYS A 186 16.59 15.02 5.24
C LYS A 186 15.33 15.04 6.13
N ASP A 187 14.27 15.68 5.66
CA ASP A 187 13.00 15.84 6.36
C ASP A 187 12.13 14.57 6.34
N ILE A 188 12.44 13.61 5.46
CA ILE A 188 11.72 12.34 5.39
C ILE A 188 12.22 11.42 6.51
N VAL A 189 11.34 11.15 7.47
CA VAL A 189 11.55 10.14 8.50
C VAL A 189 10.77 8.91 8.08
N SER A 190 11.37 7.72 8.16
CA SER A 190 10.65 6.45 8.00
C SER A 190 10.62 5.73 9.34
N LYS A 191 9.42 5.30 9.73
CA LYS A 191 9.18 4.49 10.92
C LYS A 191 9.26 2.98 10.65
N THR A 192 9.49 2.60 9.38
CA THR A 192 9.49 1.20 8.93
C THR A 192 10.88 0.58 8.93
N THR A 193 10.96 -0.75 8.82
CA THR A 193 12.22 -1.52 8.68
C THR A 193 13.07 -1.07 7.49
N SER A 194 12.48 -0.35 6.53
CA SER A 194 13.16 0.17 5.33
C SER A 194 13.97 1.46 5.55
N ARG A 195 14.21 1.89 6.80
CA ARG A 195 14.93 3.14 7.12
C ARG A 195 16.22 3.34 6.36
N GLN A 196 17.03 2.30 6.22
CA GLN A 196 18.31 2.37 5.52
C GLN A 196 18.13 2.42 3.99
N GLN A 197 17.11 1.74 3.46
CA GLN A 197 16.86 1.65 2.03
C GLN A 197 16.40 2.97 1.44
N ILE A 198 15.63 3.77 2.17
CA ILE A 198 15.15 5.08 1.70
C ILE A 198 16.25 6.16 1.64
N ARG A 199 17.44 5.89 2.16
CA ARG A 199 18.61 6.78 2.11
C ARG A 199 19.53 6.49 0.94
N LYS A 200 19.16 5.54 0.09
CA LYS A 200 19.91 5.16 -1.10
C LYS A 200 19.09 5.43 -2.36
N ALA A 201 19.78 5.75 -3.45
CA ALA A 201 19.14 5.81 -4.76
C ALA A 201 18.49 4.46 -5.12
N ILE A 202 17.54 4.50 -6.04
CA ILE A 202 16.90 3.28 -6.55
C ILE A 202 17.98 2.38 -7.14
N TYR A 203 17.98 1.12 -6.73
CA TYR A 203 18.93 0.12 -7.23
C TYR A 203 18.18 -1.13 -7.69
N LYS A 204 18.72 -1.79 -8.69
CA LYS A 204 18.17 -3.03 -9.22
C LYS A 204 18.33 -4.15 -8.19
N HIS A 205 17.25 -4.80 -7.86
CA HIS A 205 17.27 -6.01 -7.05
C HIS A 205 17.52 -7.22 -7.93
N THR A 206 18.60 -7.95 -7.65
CA THR A 206 18.78 -9.28 -8.24
C THR A 206 17.91 -10.27 -7.46
N ALA A 207 16.98 -10.93 -8.15
CA ALA A 207 16.15 -11.98 -7.55
C ALA A 207 16.95 -13.26 -7.28
N ASP A 208 18.14 -13.39 -7.85
CA ASP A 208 18.95 -14.61 -7.85
C ASP A 208 19.33 -15.11 -6.46
N LYS A 209 19.54 -14.18 -5.51
CA LYS A 209 19.83 -14.53 -4.11
C LYS A 209 18.71 -15.33 -3.42
N TYR A 210 17.50 -15.35 -4.00
CA TYR A 210 16.35 -16.07 -3.46
C TYR A 210 16.13 -17.44 -4.12
N LEU A 211 16.82 -17.73 -5.23
CA LEU A 211 16.70 -19.00 -5.93
C LEU A 211 16.95 -20.23 -5.05
N PRO A 212 17.92 -20.24 -4.10
CA PRO A 212 18.13 -21.38 -3.22
C PRO A 212 16.90 -21.76 -2.37
N TYR A 213 15.99 -20.82 -2.13
CA TYR A 213 14.78 -21.07 -1.34
C TYR A 213 13.59 -21.58 -2.18
N LYS A 214 13.71 -21.55 -3.52
CA LYS A 214 12.62 -21.93 -4.42
C LYS A 214 12.07 -23.31 -4.13
N ASN A 215 12.92 -24.32 -4.13
CA ASN A 215 12.51 -25.72 -3.92
C ASN A 215 11.82 -25.93 -2.55
N PHE A 216 12.23 -25.20 -1.53
CA PHE A 216 11.59 -25.23 -0.23
C PHE A 216 10.20 -24.60 -0.28
N LEU A 217 10.06 -23.44 -0.91
CA LEU A 217 8.79 -22.74 -1.04
C LEU A 217 7.80 -23.43 -1.98
N ASP A 218 8.27 -24.13 -3.01
CA ASP A 218 7.44 -24.88 -3.95
C ASP A 218 6.54 -25.91 -3.24
N LYS A 219 7.00 -26.50 -2.13
CA LYS A 219 6.21 -27.42 -1.30
C LYS A 219 4.93 -26.79 -0.76
N TYR A 220 4.95 -25.49 -0.52
CA TYR A 220 3.80 -24.71 -0.02
C TYR A 220 3.05 -24.02 -1.15
N GLY A 221 3.78 -23.58 -2.18
CA GLY A 221 3.31 -22.66 -3.20
C GLY A 221 2.61 -23.31 -4.38
N ASN A 222 2.96 -24.54 -4.75
CA ASN A 222 2.47 -25.19 -5.96
C ASN A 222 0.93 -25.31 -6.05
N LYS A 223 0.22 -25.25 -4.93
CA LYS A 223 -1.25 -25.24 -4.89
C LYS A 223 -1.87 -23.87 -5.19
N TYR A 224 -1.06 -22.81 -5.29
CA TYR A 224 -1.51 -21.43 -5.50
C TYR A 224 -1.12 -20.94 -6.89
N SER A 225 -2.10 -20.57 -7.71
CA SER A 225 -1.89 -20.12 -9.10
C SER A 225 -1.05 -18.83 -9.22
N TRP A 226 -1.00 -18.01 -8.18
CA TRP A 226 -0.24 -16.77 -8.15
C TRP A 226 1.25 -16.95 -7.80
N PHE A 227 1.64 -18.14 -7.36
CA PHE A 227 3.00 -18.38 -6.87
C PHE A 227 4.02 -18.66 -7.99
N SER A 228 3.58 -19.02 -9.18
CA SER A 228 4.42 -19.37 -10.36
C SER A 228 5.32 -18.25 -10.83
#